data_74f7d0e9558690e20d6b976425bc2f27
#
_entry.id   74f7d0e9558690e20d6b976425bc2f27
#
_cell.length_a   1.000
_cell.length_b   1.000
_cell.length_c   1.000
_cell.angle_alpha   90.00
_cell.angle_beta   90.00
_cell.angle_gamma   90.00
#
_symmetry.space_group_name_H-M   'P 1'
#
loop_
_entity.id
_entity.type
_entity.pdbx_description
1 polymer ?
#
loop_
_entity_poly.entity_id
_entity_poly.type
_entity_poly.pdbx_seq_one_letter_code
_entity_poly.pdbx_strand_id
1 'polypeptide(L)'
;MGRGLVKNKGARLPISKLIVRVALVLSILAFITIAVIVMTASTANDLMSIEKKPMPNIPSNILPSYSATSFTSADDQTILHGWFFKTDDPISTVIVVHDTQSNRIPFNVSMVEMINDFLNMHFNVFLFDLRNSGESDGAICGYGYLEWQDVLGAIKHVKQISVTTDVVLYGIGCGCSASLLAIEKLPPSSDSEVLENYNKKIVDLGFDVTYIAGLILDSPAKNSDDYITPFVIKNSKFAFITQHFVPYAIRVSAGETKSFNLATQISRLPIPVCIIYGGRDTFIGAEKIEQIVTERQRLNPNTTMSRMFPGAGYVESYLIDPEGYRETLREFLKTYF
;
A
#
# COMPACT_ATOMS: atom_id res chain seq x y z
N MET A 1 -17.72 -86.80 1.25
CA MET A 1 -17.11 -85.63 0.59
C MET A 1 -17.59 -84.36 1.31
N GLY A 2 -16.84 -83.82 2.27
CA GLY A 2 -17.13 -82.58 3.00
C GLY A 2 -16.18 -81.53 2.61
N ARG A 3 -16.65 -80.49 1.90
CA ARG A 3 -15.84 -79.27 1.57
C ARG A 3 -15.77 -78.41 2.81
N GLY A 4 -14.58 -78.26 3.41
CA GLY A 4 -14.30 -77.28 4.43
C GLY A 4 -14.27 -75.90 3.86
N LEU A 5 -15.13 -75.00 4.35
CA LEU A 5 -15.12 -73.59 4.11
C LEU A 5 -13.92 -72.98 4.87
N VAL A 6 -12.91 -72.56 4.13
CA VAL A 6 -11.80 -71.74 4.65
C VAL A 6 -12.39 -70.37 4.97
N LYS A 7 -12.62 -70.06 6.25
CA LYS A 7 -12.90 -68.68 6.72
C LYS A 7 -11.61 -67.83 6.61
N ASN A 8 -11.56 -66.93 5.62
CA ASN A 8 -10.56 -65.93 5.51
C ASN A 8 -10.73 -64.95 6.69
N LYS A 9 -9.95 -65.13 7.77
CA LYS A 9 -9.86 -64.17 8.87
C LYS A 9 -9.07 -62.97 8.40
N GLY A 10 -9.75 -61.95 7.86
CA GLY A 10 -9.16 -60.63 7.69
C GLY A 10 -8.57 -60.20 9.02
N ALA A 11 -7.23 -60.03 9.04
CA ALA A 11 -6.49 -59.63 10.25
C ALA A 11 -6.90 -58.22 10.68
N ARG A 12 -7.87 -58.11 11.59
CA ARG A 12 -8.20 -56.87 12.28
C ARG A 12 -7.02 -56.50 13.15
N LEU A 13 -6.37 -55.36 12.88
CA LEU A 13 -5.32 -54.81 13.73
C LEU A 13 -5.90 -54.65 15.16
N PRO A 14 -5.19 -55.07 16.23
CA PRO A 14 -5.65 -54.88 17.60
C PRO A 14 -5.85 -53.38 17.85
N ILE A 15 -6.95 -53.03 18.52
CA ILE A 15 -7.39 -51.63 18.76
C ILE A 15 -6.24 -50.73 19.30
N SER A 16 -5.38 -51.27 20.16
CA SER A 16 -4.20 -50.59 20.68
C SER A 16 -3.20 -50.16 19.57
N LYS A 17 -2.95 -50.98 18.57
CA LYS A 17 -2.04 -50.63 17.45
C LYS A 17 -2.68 -49.63 16.50
N LEU A 18 -4.00 -49.61 16.37
CA LEU A 18 -4.72 -48.63 15.59
C LEU A 18 -4.64 -47.23 16.28
N ILE A 19 -4.88 -47.20 17.59
CA ILE A 19 -4.77 -45.95 18.40
C ILE A 19 -3.36 -45.34 18.30
N VAL A 20 -2.33 -46.17 18.46
CA VAL A 20 -0.93 -45.68 18.33
C VAL A 20 -0.64 -45.12 16.95
N ARG A 21 -1.12 -45.74 15.87
CA ARG A 21 -0.95 -45.23 14.50
C ARG A 21 -1.68 -43.92 14.29
N VAL A 22 -2.91 -43.80 14.76
CA VAL A 22 -3.69 -42.57 14.68
C VAL A 22 -3.00 -41.44 15.47
N ALA A 23 -2.56 -41.72 16.69
CA ALA A 23 -1.82 -40.75 17.51
C ALA A 23 -0.53 -40.29 16.83
N LEU A 24 0.23 -41.22 16.20
CA LEU A 24 1.44 -40.88 15.44
C LEU A 24 1.13 -39.96 14.26
N VAL A 25 0.08 -40.26 13.47
CA VAL A 25 -0.35 -39.42 12.33
C VAL A 25 -0.77 -38.04 12.82
N LEU A 26 -1.56 -37.95 13.89
CA LEU A 26 -1.97 -36.65 14.47
C LEU A 26 -0.76 -35.85 14.98
N SER A 27 0.20 -36.53 15.62
CA SER A 27 1.44 -35.87 16.08
C SER A 27 2.28 -35.30 14.92
N ILE A 28 2.39 -36.05 13.82
CA ILE A 28 3.09 -35.61 12.61
C ILE A 28 2.36 -34.40 11.99
N LEU A 29 1.05 -34.45 11.87
CA LEU A 29 0.24 -33.36 11.37
C LEU A 29 0.37 -32.11 12.24
N ALA A 30 0.31 -32.26 13.56
CA ALA A 30 0.52 -31.16 14.50
C ALA A 30 1.92 -30.54 14.36
N PHE A 31 2.95 -31.37 14.23
CA PHE A 31 4.32 -30.90 14.00
C PHE A 31 4.46 -30.11 12.70
N ILE A 32 3.88 -30.62 11.60
CA ILE A 32 3.89 -29.92 10.30
C ILE A 32 3.15 -28.58 10.41
N THR A 33 1.99 -28.56 11.07
CA THR A 33 1.21 -27.33 11.27
C THR A 33 2.00 -26.29 12.07
N ILE A 34 2.63 -26.71 13.17
CA ILE A 34 3.48 -25.81 13.98
C ILE A 34 4.66 -25.29 13.15
N ALA A 35 5.32 -26.14 12.38
CA ALA A 35 6.42 -25.75 11.51
C ALA A 35 5.98 -24.70 10.48
N VAL A 36 4.82 -24.88 9.82
CA VAL A 36 4.27 -23.89 8.88
C VAL A 36 3.95 -22.56 9.57
N ILE A 37 3.35 -22.60 10.76
CA ILE A 37 3.06 -21.39 11.55
C ILE A 37 4.37 -20.62 11.88
N VAL A 38 5.38 -21.32 12.38
CA VAL A 38 6.68 -20.72 12.73
C VAL A 38 7.36 -20.13 11.52
N MET A 39 7.40 -20.86 10.39
CA MET A 39 7.96 -20.36 9.13
C MET A 39 7.21 -19.14 8.62
N THR A 40 5.89 -19.17 8.66
CA THR A 40 5.03 -18.04 8.26
C THR A 40 5.31 -16.81 9.12
N ALA A 41 5.31 -16.98 10.45
CA ALA A 41 5.55 -15.89 11.38
C ALA A 41 6.96 -15.29 11.23
N SER A 42 7.98 -16.15 11.08
CA SER A 42 9.35 -15.69 10.81
C SER A 42 9.44 -14.90 9.50
N THR A 43 8.91 -15.43 8.40
CA THR A 43 8.91 -14.73 7.11
C THR A 43 8.13 -13.42 7.16
N ALA A 44 6.98 -13.38 7.84
CA ALA A 44 6.20 -12.17 8.02
C ALA A 44 6.98 -11.12 8.83
N ASN A 45 7.60 -11.52 9.93
CA ASN A 45 8.44 -10.65 10.74
C ASN A 45 9.62 -10.07 9.94
N ASP A 46 10.33 -10.91 9.18
CA ASP A 46 11.47 -10.49 8.36
C ASP A 46 11.03 -9.47 7.28
N LEU A 47 9.87 -9.68 6.66
CA LEU A 47 9.32 -8.76 5.67
C LEU A 47 8.78 -7.46 6.27
N MET A 48 8.25 -7.49 7.50
CA MET A 48 7.79 -6.28 8.17
C MET A 48 8.96 -5.46 8.76
N SER A 49 10.02 -6.13 9.23
CA SER A 49 11.18 -5.50 9.90
C SER A 49 12.32 -5.16 8.92
N ILE A 50 11.97 -4.67 7.74
CA ILE A 50 12.95 -4.30 6.71
C ILE A 50 13.78 -3.10 7.19
N GLU A 51 15.08 -3.13 6.88
CA GLU A 51 15.98 -2.02 7.16
C GLU A 51 15.56 -0.76 6.37
N LYS A 52 15.61 0.39 7.06
CA LYS A 52 15.25 1.68 6.48
C LYS A 52 16.21 2.04 5.35
N LYS A 53 15.66 2.46 4.22
CA LYS A 53 16.46 3.02 3.14
C LYS A 53 16.92 4.42 3.54
N PRO A 54 18.24 4.69 3.55
CA PRO A 54 18.76 5.99 3.91
C PRO A 54 18.30 7.07 2.92
N MET A 55 18.20 8.31 3.40
CA MET A 55 17.92 9.45 2.54
C MET A 55 19.04 9.64 1.52
N PRO A 56 18.71 9.94 0.23
CA PRO A 56 19.72 10.26 -0.76
C PRO A 56 20.40 11.57 -0.41
N ASN A 57 21.69 11.68 -0.71
CA ASN A 57 22.41 12.96 -0.58
C ASN A 57 22.03 13.87 -1.74
N ILE A 58 21.08 14.79 -1.52
CA ILE A 58 20.66 15.79 -2.47
C ILE A 58 21.33 17.11 -2.10
N PRO A 59 22.10 17.74 -3.02
CA PRO A 59 22.67 19.03 -2.77
C PRO A 59 21.58 20.08 -2.47
N SER A 60 21.72 20.81 -1.36
CA SER A 60 20.70 21.76 -0.90
C SER A 60 20.44 22.91 -1.88
N ASN A 61 21.37 23.20 -2.76
CA ASN A 61 21.27 24.27 -3.76
C ASN A 61 20.39 23.92 -4.97
N ILE A 62 19.96 22.68 -5.14
CA ILE A 62 19.07 22.27 -6.23
C ILE A 62 17.61 22.06 -5.76
N LEU A 63 17.39 21.89 -4.47
CA LEU A 63 16.04 21.78 -3.90
C LEU A 63 15.38 23.17 -3.85
N PRO A 64 14.09 23.29 -4.25
CA PRO A 64 13.30 24.47 -3.91
C PRO A 64 13.27 24.70 -2.39
N SER A 65 12.98 25.93 -1.98
CA SER A 65 12.82 26.23 -0.56
C SER A 65 11.71 25.38 0.07
N TYR A 66 12.00 24.79 1.23
CA TYR A 66 11.05 23.94 1.95
C TYR A 66 11.12 24.17 3.46
N SER A 67 10.08 23.80 4.15
CA SER A 67 10.04 23.70 5.61
C SER A 67 10.15 22.24 6.01
N ALA A 68 11.20 21.86 6.73
CA ALA A 68 11.28 20.57 7.39
C ALA A 68 10.29 20.54 8.56
N THR A 69 9.54 19.45 8.69
CA THR A 69 8.52 19.32 9.72
C THR A 69 8.44 17.90 10.25
N SER A 70 7.93 17.76 11.47
CA SER A 70 7.57 16.48 12.07
C SER A 70 6.12 16.51 12.56
N PHE A 71 5.45 15.38 12.50
CA PHE A 71 4.05 15.25 12.90
C PHE A 71 3.77 13.82 13.37
N THR A 72 2.64 13.63 14.02
CA THR A 72 2.26 12.32 14.54
C THR A 72 1.32 11.61 13.56
N SER A 73 1.57 10.34 13.31
CA SER A 73 0.64 9.44 12.60
C SER A 73 -0.73 9.38 13.32
N ALA A 74 -1.78 8.96 12.64
CA ALA A 74 -3.11 8.79 13.25
C ALA A 74 -3.17 7.68 14.31
N ASP A 75 -2.08 6.94 14.55
CA ASP A 75 -1.96 6.03 15.69
C ASP A 75 -1.64 6.74 17.03
N ASP A 76 -1.36 8.05 16.99
CA ASP A 76 -0.96 8.91 18.12
C ASP A 76 0.39 8.56 18.75
N GLN A 77 1.22 7.75 18.11
CA GLN A 77 2.49 7.25 18.66
C GLN A 77 3.69 7.48 17.73
N THR A 78 3.53 7.17 16.43
CA THR A 78 4.61 7.19 15.46
C THR A 78 4.89 8.63 15.00
N ILE A 79 6.11 9.12 15.22
CA ILE A 79 6.54 10.43 14.71
C ILE A 79 7.07 10.27 13.30
N LEU A 80 6.52 11.08 12.40
CA LEU A 80 6.84 11.10 10.98
C LEU A 80 7.55 12.40 10.62
N HIS A 81 8.45 12.33 9.65
CA HIS A 81 9.23 13.46 9.17
C HIS A 81 8.92 13.75 7.71
N GLY A 82 8.83 15.03 7.37
CA GLY A 82 8.49 15.46 6.01
C GLY A 82 9.06 16.82 5.64
N TRP A 83 8.95 17.14 4.35
CA TRP A 83 9.31 18.41 3.74
C TRP A 83 8.08 19.02 3.09
N PHE A 84 7.78 20.26 3.44
CA PHE A 84 6.67 21.01 2.87
C PHE A 84 7.20 22.14 1.97
N PHE A 85 6.89 22.05 0.68
CA PHE A 85 7.22 23.03 -0.34
C PHE A 85 5.99 23.88 -0.62
N LYS A 86 6.13 25.19 -0.56
CA LYS A 86 5.04 26.14 -0.77
C LYS A 86 5.21 26.88 -2.10
N THR A 87 4.09 27.14 -2.74
CA THR A 87 3.98 28.08 -3.86
C THR A 87 3.05 29.23 -3.49
N ASP A 88 3.09 30.31 -4.26
CA ASP A 88 2.15 31.42 -4.12
C ASP A 88 0.79 31.02 -4.70
N ASP A 89 -0.30 31.44 -4.00
CA ASP A 89 -1.70 31.17 -4.40
C ASP A 89 -1.97 29.69 -4.76
N PRO A 90 -1.71 28.75 -3.84
CA PRO A 90 -1.82 27.34 -4.15
C PRO A 90 -3.28 26.90 -4.41
N ILE A 91 -3.49 26.13 -5.47
CA ILE A 91 -4.77 25.51 -5.83
C ILE A 91 -5.09 24.36 -4.86
N SER A 92 -4.13 23.46 -4.65
CA SER A 92 -4.23 22.30 -3.78
C SER A 92 -2.86 21.88 -3.26
N THR A 93 -2.77 20.82 -2.44
CA THR A 93 -1.50 20.25 -1.97
C THR A 93 -1.38 18.81 -2.44
N VAL A 94 -0.31 18.49 -3.18
CA VAL A 94 0.05 17.11 -3.53
C VAL A 94 0.80 16.49 -2.36
N ILE A 95 0.26 15.39 -1.81
CA ILE A 95 0.91 14.58 -0.77
C ILE A 95 1.46 13.30 -1.43
N VAL A 96 2.77 13.14 -1.43
CA VAL A 96 3.42 11.96 -2.02
C VAL A 96 3.59 10.86 -0.98
N VAL A 97 3.02 9.70 -1.27
CA VAL A 97 3.05 8.50 -0.43
C VAL A 97 3.92 7.46 -1.13
N HIS A 98 5.14 7.30 -0.67
CA HIS A 98 6.16 6.47 -1.31
C HIS A 98 5.93 4.95 -1.10
N ASP A 99 6.67 4.13 -1.86
CA ASP A 99 6.62 2.67 -1.77
C ASP A 99 7.35 2.13 -0.53
N THR A 100 7.09 0.88 -0.17
CA THR A 100 7.88 0.11 0.81
C THR A 100 9.35 0.05 0.37
N GLN A 101 10.29 0.07 1.33
CA GLN A 101 11.74 0.15 1.08
C GLN A 101 12.15 1.40 0.29
N SER A 102 11.44 2.48 0.47
CA SER A 102 11.71 3.78 -0.14
C SER A 102 11.83 4.86 0.95
N ASN A 103 11.78 6.11 0.57
CA ASN A 103 11.74 7.29 1.46
C ASN A 103 11.01 8.41 0.74
N ARG A 104 10.88 9.60 1.39
CA ARG A 104 10.20 10.78 0.85
C ARG A 104 10.71 11.25 -0.52
N ILE A 105 11.87 10.77 -0.97
CA ILE A 105 12.48 11.10 -2.26
C ILE A 105 12.57 9.82 -3.12
N PRO A 106 11.44 9.26 -3.58
CA PRO A 106 11.39 7.95 -4.24
C PRO A 106 12.21 7.87 -5.53
N PHE A 107 12.35 9.00 -6.25
CA PHE A 107 13.09 9.07 -7.51
C PHE A 107 14.46 9.79 -7.36
N ASN A 108 15.00 9.86 -6.15
CA ASN A 108 16.28 10.53 -5.86
C ASN A 108 16.30 11.99 -6.38
N VAL A 109 17.43 12.43 -6.90
CA VAL A 109 17.61 13.81 -7.41
C VAL A 109 16.56 14.20 -8.45
N SER A 110 16.08 13.27 -9.26
CA SER A 110 15.08 13.54 -10.29
C SER A 110 13.72 13.98 -9.73
N MET A 111 13.44 13.72 -8.45
CA MET A 111 12.25 14.23 -7.78
C MET A 111 12.20 15.76 -7.73
N VAL A 112 13.36 16.44 -7.78
CA VAL A 112 13.44 17.91 -7.78
C VAL A 112 12.71 18.52 -8.98
N GLU A 113 12.84 17.93 -10.16
CA GLU A 113 12.13 18.40 -11.36
C GLU A 113 10.60 18.25 -11.20
N MET A 114 10.15 17.15 -10.63
CA MET A 114 8.73 16.91 -10.37
C MET A 114 8.17 17.89 -9.31
N ILE A 115 8.94 18.17 -8.25
CA ILE A 115 8.56 19.19 -7.26
C ILE A 115 8.41 20.57 -7.96
N ASN A 116 9.38 20.96 -8.79
CA ASN A 116 9.31 22.21 -9.54
C ASN A 116 8.10 22.27 -10.48
N ASP A 117 7.77 21.17 -11.16
CA ASP A 117 6.58 21.10 -12.00
C ASP A 117 5.29 21.36 -11.20
N PHE A 118 5.13 20.73 -10.04
CA PHE A 118 3.99 20.96 -9.17
C PHE A 118 3.91 22.41 -8.66
N LEU A 119 5.01 22.96 -8.19
CA LEU A 119 5.07 24.34 -7.70
C LEU A 119 4.73 25.34 -8.82
N ASN A 120 5.25 25.14 -10.03
CA ASN A 120 4.96 25.98 -11.20
C ASN A 120 3.51 25.90 -11.67
N MET A 121 2.80 24.84 -11.26
CA MET A 121 1.37 24.66 -11.52
C MET A 121 0.50 25.10 -10.32
N HIS A 122 1.08 25.82 -9.38
CA HIS A 122 0.41 26.30 -8.16
C HIS A 122 -0.09 25.18 -7.24
N PHE A 123 0.64 24.05 -7.15
CA PHE A 123 0.42 23.04 -6.13
C PHE A 123 1.51 23.10 -5.07
N ASN A 124 1.11 23.18 -3.81
CA ASN A 124 2.04 22.83 -2.73
C ASN A 124 2.42 21.36 -2.82
N VAL A 125 3.60 21.01 -2.31
CA VAL A 125 4.07 19.61 -2.28
C VAL A 125 4.42 19.21 -0.86
N PHE A 126 3.89 18.10 -0.41
CA PHE A 126 4.25 17.50 0.86
C PHE A 126 4.86 16.11 0.62
N LEU A 127 6.15 16.01 0.94
CA LEU A 127 6.91 14.76 0.89
C LEU A 127 7.17 14.32 2.32
N PHE A 128 6.84 13.09 2.68
CA PHE A 128 7.09 12.57 4.03
C PHE A 128 7.53 11.12 3.98
N ASP A 129 8.27 10.71 4.99
CA ASP A 129 8.63 9.30 5.18
C ASP A 129 7.51 8.59 5.93
N LEU A 130 7.04 7.49 5.37
CA LEU A 130 6.17 6.55 6.06
C LEU A 130 6.89 5.93 7.27
N ARG A 131 6.15 5.31 8.19
CA ARG A 131 6.75 4.56 9.30
C ARG A 131 7.83 3.59 8.81
N ASN A 132 8.82 3.36 9.62
CA ASN A 132 9.96 2.50 9.27
C ASN A 132 10.67 2.89 7.95
N SER A 133 10.70 4.18 7.60
CA SER A 133 11.34 4.69 6.39
C SER A 133 12.09 5.99 6.68
N GLY A 134 13.17 6.25 5.95
CA GLY A 134 13.95 7.48 6.03
C GLY A 134 14.25 7.91 7.47
N GLU A 135 13.79 9.10 7.86
CA GLU A 135 13.97 9.68 9.19
C GLU A 135 12.78 9.43 10.14
N SER A 136 11.64 8.89 9.65
CA SER A 136 10.45 8.63 10.47
C SER A 136 10.65 7.47 11.44
N ASP A 137 9.95 7.52 12.57
CA ASP A 137 9.93 6.44 13.55
C ASP A 137 9.29 5.16 13.01
N GLY A 138 9.24 4.14 13.85
CA GLY A 138 8.70 2.83 13.53
C GLY A 138 9.79 1.80 13.28
N ALA A 139 9.45 0.54 13.59
CA ALA A 139 10.33 -0.61 13.42
C ALA A 139 9.82 -1.62 12.39
N ILE A 140 8.57 -1.45 11.94
CA ILE A 140 7.90 -2.36 11.02
C ILE A 140 7.10 -1.59 9.97
N CYS A 141 6.98 -2.20 8.78
CA CYS A 141 6.06 -1.77 7.73
C CYS A 141 4.92 -2.79 7.56
N GLY A 142 3.78 -2.35 7.04
CA GLY A 142 2.57 -3.15 6.87
C GLY A 142 2.10 -3.26 5.42
N TYR A 143 2.89 -2.82 4.43
CA TYR A 143 2.52 -2.86 3.00
C TYR A 143 1.18 -2.15 2.70
N GLY A 144 0.93 -1.03 3.37
CA GLY A 144 -0.30 -0.27 3.32
C GLY A 144 -1.23 -0.50 4.52
N TYR A 145 -1.20 -1.69 5.14
CA TYR A 145 -2.09 -2.03 6.26
C TYR A 145 -1.80 -1.28 7.57
N LEU A 146 -0.60 -0.75 7.75
CA LEU A 146 -0.25 0.15 8.86
C LEU A 146 -0.15 1.60 8.38
N GLU A 147 0.37 1.80 7.18
CA GLU A 147 0.74 3.10 6.63
C GLU A 147 -0.46 3.99 6.30
N TRP A 148 -1.69 3.45 6.23
CA TRP A 148 -2.89 4.29 6.09
C TRP A 148 -3.04 5.31 7.24
N GLN A 149 -2.56 4.96 8.44
CA GLN A 149 -2.55 5.87 9.59
C GLN A 149 -1.56 7.02 9.37
N ASP A 150 -0.43 6.73 8.72
CA ASP A 150 0.58 7.74 8.38
C ASP A 150 0.03 8.72 7.34
N VAL A 151 -0.70 8.22 6.34
CA VAL A 151 -1.37 9.05 5.34
C VAL A 151 -2.43 9.96 5.99
N LEU A 152 -3.25 9.46 6.90
CA LEU A 152 -4.21 10.29 7.62
C LEU A 152 -3.53 11.34 8.51
N GLY A 153 -2.43 10.98 9.18
CA GLY A 153 -1.58 11.91 9.91
C GLY A 153 -1.01 13.00 9.01
N ALA A 154 -0.53 12.64 7.81
CA ALA A 154 -0.01 13.57 6.82
C ALA A 154 -1.08 14.54 6.31
N ILE A 155 -2.29 14.05 6.00
CA ILE A 155 -3.43 14.90 5.61
C ILE A 155 -3.80 15.87 6.72
N LYS A 156 -3.90 15.39 7.97
CA LYS A 156 -4.18 16.24 9.15
C LYS A 156 -3.13 17.33 9.31
N HIS A 157 -1.85 16.96 9.16
CA HIS A 157 -0.76 17.91 9.27
C HIS A 157 -0.80 18.97 8.16
N VAL A 158 -0.97 18.55 6.90
CA VAL A 158 -1.12 19.47 5.76
C VAL A 158 -2.30 20.42 5.98
N LYS A 159 -3.43 19.93 6.44
CA LYS A 159 -4.60 20.77 6.77
C LYS A 159 -4.28 21.87 7.80
N GLN A 160 -3.33 21.62 8.70
CA GLN A 160 -2.93 22.59 9.75
C GLN A 160 -1.94 23.64 9.24
N ILE A 161 -1.06 23.28 8.28
CA ILE A 161 0.06 24.14 7.83
C ILE A 161 -0.15 24.75 6.45
N SER A 162 -1.12 24.27 5.68
CA SER A 162 -1.46 24.78 4.35
C SER A 162 -2.70 25.66 4.39
N VAL A 163 -2.81 26.56 3.42
CA VAL A 163 -4.01 27.37 3.16
C VAL A 163 -4.98 26.67 2.20
N THR A 164 -4.58 25.54 1.60
CA THR A 164 -5.43 24.78 0.68
C THR A 164 -6.58 24.10 1.40
N THR A 165 -7.71 23.97 0.72
CA THR A 165 -8.95 23.40 1.26
C THR A 165 -9.10 21.91 0.95
N ASP A 166 -8.16 21.36 0.20
CA ASP A 166 -8.14 19.96 -0.22
C ASP A 166 -6.71 19.47 -0.51
N VAL A 167 -6.59 18.17 -0.81
CA VAL A 167 -5.33 17.53 -1.18
C VAL A 167 -5.51 16.57 -2.36
N VAL A 168 -4.43 16.37 -3.11
CA VAL A 168 -4.27 15.29 -4.09
C VAL A 168 -3.30 14.27 -3.50
N LEU A 169 -3.73 13.02 -3.33
CA LEU A 169 -2.83 11.95 -2.90
C LEU A 169 -2.11 11.35 -4.11
N TYR A 170 -0.81 11.23 -3.98
CA TYR A 170 0.03 10.58 -4.99
C TYR A 170 0.70 9.36 -4.38
N GLY A 171 0.08 8.18 -4.57
CA GLY A 171 0.58 6.89 -4.10
C GLY A 171 1.49 6.21 -5.12
N ILE A 172 2.61 5.67 -4.65
CA ILE A 172 3.59 4.94 -5.46
C ILE A 172 3.72 3.54 -4.85
N GLY A 173 3.52 2.49 -5.63
CA GLY A 173 3.60 1.12 -5.16
C GLY A 173 2.68 0.84 -3.97
N CYS A 174 3.22 0.37 -2.85
CA CYS A 174 2.48 0.18 -1.60
C CYS A 174 1.82 1.46 -1.07
N GLY A 175 2.35 2.65 -1.44
CA GLY A 175 1.72 3.94 -1.15
C GLY A 175 0.33 4.08 -1.76
N CYS A 176 0.03 3.40 -2.87
CA CYS A 176 -1.33 3.29 -3.42
C CYS A 176 -2.26 2.59 -2.41
N SER A 177 -1.80 1.45 -1.83
CA SER A 177 -2.57 0.72 -0.82
C SER A 177 -2.82 1.58 0.42
N ALA A 178 -1.78 2.25 0.94
CA ALA A 178 -1.89 3.12 2.10
C ALA A 178 -2.89 4.28 1.87
N SER A 179 -2.81 4.93 0.69
CA SER A 179 -3.71 6.02 0.31
C SER A 179 -5.17 5.57 0.19
N LEU A 180 -5.40 4.43 -0.47
CA LEU A 180 -6.75 3.89 -0.65
C LEU A 180 -7.35 3.39 0.67
N LEU A 181 -6.56 2.73 1.52
CA LEU A 181 -6.99 2.34 2.86
C LEU A 181 -7.30 3.57 3.73
N ALA A 182 -6.51 4.64 3.64
CA ALA A 182 -6.80 5.89 4.34
C ALA A 182 -8.17 6.46 3.94
N ILE A 183 -8.48 6.49 2.64
CA ILE A 183 -9.78 6.92 2.12
C ILE A 183 -10.91 6.05 2.66
N GLU A 184 -10.74 4.72 2.69
CA GLU A 184 -11.77 3.78 3.20
C GLU A 184 -12.10 3.99 4.68
N LYS A 185 -11.13 4.44 5.48
CA LYS A 185 -11.34 4.71 6.91
C LYS A 185 -12.04 6.02 7.18
N LEU A 186 -12.08 6.96 6.22
CA LEU A 186 -12.72 8.26 6.38
C LEU A 186 -14.25 8.19 6.26
N PRO A 187 -14.99 9.04 6.98
CA PRO A 187 -16.41 9.17 6.78
C PRO A 187 -16.72 9.78 5.41
N PRO A 188 -17.86 9.43 4.80
CA PRO A 188 -18.26 9.97 3.50
C PRO A 188 -18.69 11.46 3.56
N SER A 189 -19.04 11.96 4.73
CA SER A 189 -19.32 13.37 4.98
C SER A 189 -19.06 13.73 6.44
N SER A 190 -18.99 15.02 6.73
CA SER A 190 -18.83 15.56 8.08
C SER A 190 -20.16 15.78 8.81
N ASP A 191 -21.27 15.19 8.34
CA ASP A 191 -22.58 15.27 8.99
C ASP A 191 -22.58 14.53 10.33
N SER A 192 -23.17 15.12 11.36
CA SER A 192 -23.14 14.58 12.72
C SER A 192 -23.71 13.16 12.82
N GLU A 193 -24.80 12.87 12.10
CA GLU A 193 -25.43 11.54 12.07
C GLU A 193 -24.49 10.47 11.43
N VAL A 194 -23.66 10.87 10.46
CA VAL A 194 -22.66 10.01 9.84
C VAL A 194 -21.53 9.77 10.82
N LEU A 195 -21.02 10.82 11.45
CA LEU A 195 -19.87 10.77 12.35
C LEU A 195 -20.10 9.91 13.60
N GLU A 196 -21.36 9.81 14.08
CA GLU A 196 -21.72 8.93 15.21
C GLU A 196 -21.36 7.46 14.98
N ASN A 197 -21.28 7.01 13.72
CA ASN A 197 -20.96 5.64 13.35
C ASN A 197 -19.44 5.39 13.16
N TYR A 198 -18.61 6.44 13.31
CA TYR A 198 -17.17 6.34 13.09
C TYR A 198 -16.38 6.35 14.39
N ASN A 199 -15.20 5.75 14.36
CA ASN A 199 -14.28 5.78 15.50
C ASN A 199 -13.92 7.24 15.83
N LYS A 200 -13.97 7.58 17.12
CA LYS A 200 -13.65 8.93 17.59
C LYS A 200 -12.31 9.44 17.09
N LYS A 201 -11.26 8.60 17.02
CA LYS A 201 -9.96 9.01 16.49
C LYS A 201 -10.03 9.48 15.04
N ILE A 202 -10.88 8.87 14.22
CA ILE A 202 -11.11 9.29 12.83
C ILE A 202 -11.87 10.61 12.79
N VAL A 203 -12.90 10.75 13.61
CA VAL A 203 -13.67 12.00 13.72
C VAL A 203 -12.79 13.16 14.19
N ASP A 204 -11.91 12.93 15.15
CA ASP A 204 -10.98 13.93 15.71
C ASP A 204 -9.88 14.37 14.70
N LEU A 205 -9.78 13.74 13.52
CA LEU A 205 -8.94 14.23 12.42
C LEU A 205 -9.48 15.55 11.84
N GLY A 206 -10.81 15.77 11.93
CA GLY A 206 -11.47 17.00 11.52
C GLY A 206 -11.63 17.17 10.01
N PHE A 207 -11.67 16.09 9.25
CA PHE A 207 -11.97 16.05 7.82
C PHE A 207 -12.61 14.71 7.42
N ASP A 208 -13.28 14.69 6.29
CA ASP A 208 -13.90 13.53 5.67
C ASP A 208 -13.29 13.24 4.28
N VAL A 209 -13.85 12.28 3.56
CA VAL A 209 -13.34 11.87 2.25
C VAL A 209 -13.34 13.01 1.21
N THR A 210 -14.20 14.02 1.38
CA THR A 210 -14.31 15.14 0.42
C THR A 210 -13.10 16.08 0.47
N TYR A 211 -12.27 15.98 1.52
CA TYR A 211 -11.00 16.70 1.59
C TYR A 211 -9.94 16.16 0.60
N ILE A 212 -10.18 14.96 0.02
CA ILE A 212 -9.30 14.37 -0.99
C ILE A 212 -9.92 14.62 -2.37
N ALA A 213 -9.35 15.59 -3.09
CA ALA A 213 -9.89 16.04 -4.37
C ALA A 213 -9.44 15.19 -5.57
N GLY A 214 -8.37 14.41 -5.45
CA GLY A 214 -7.89 13.55 -6.53
C GLY A 214 -6.83 12.53 -6.09
N LEU A 215 -6.59 11.56 -6.97
CA LEU A 215 -5.60 10.50 -6.77
C LEU A 215 -4.68 10.35 -7.97
N ILE A 216 -3.40 10.16 -7.69
CA ILE A 216 -2.40 9.68 -8.64
C ILE A 216 -1.89 8.35 -8.09
N LEU A 217 -1.96 7.29 -8.88
CA LEU A 217 -1.61 5.94 -8.47
C LEU A 217 -0.58 5.36 -9.45
N ASP A 218 0.65 5.17 -9.01
CA ASP A 218 1.70 4.49 -9.77
C ASP A 218 1.80 3.03 -9.34
N SER A 219 1.57 2.11 -10.27
CA SER A 219 1.59 0.67 -10.09
C SER A 219 0.59 0.16 -9.02
N PRO A 220 -0.71 0.53 -9.10
CA PRO A 220 -1.71 0.06 -8.15
C PRO A 220 -2.01 -1.43 -8.31
N ALA A 221 -2.25 -2.13 -7.19
CA ALA A 221 -2.62 -3.54 -7.16
C ALA A 221 -4.15 -3.74 -7.06
N LYS A 222 -4.62 -4.98 -7.31
CA LYS A 222 -6.04 -5.34 -7.08
C LYS A 222 -6.39 -5.41 -5.61
N ASN A 223 -5.46 -5.95 -4.80
CA ASN A 223 -5.62 -6.12 -3.37
C ASN A 223 -4.34 -5.69 -2.67
N SER A 224 -4.44 -5.26 -1.41
CA SER A 224 -3.26 -4.91 -0.63
C SER A 224 -2.30 -6.10 -0.44
N ASP A 225 -2.80 -7.34 -0.36
CA ASP A 225 -1.98 -8.55 -0.27
C ASP A 225 -1.11 -8.79 -1.51
N ASP A 226 -1.49 -8.26 -2.68
CA ASP A 226 -0.75 -8.43 -3.93
C ASP A 226 0.64 -7.74 -3.89
N TYR A 227 0.83 -6.76 -3.00
CA TYR A 227 2.15 -6.16 -2.77
C TYR A 227 3.07 -7.05 -1.92
N ILE A 228 2.51 -7.95 -1.09
CA ILE A 228 3.28 -8.80 -0.17
C ILE A 228 3.77 -10.06 -0.87
N THR A 229 2.91 -10.69 -1.65
CA THR A 229 3.15 -12.00 -2.27
C THR A 229 4.47 -12.08 -3.07
N PRO A 230 4.82 -11.10 -3.93
CA PRO A 230 6.09 -11.14 -4.67
C PRO A 230 7.32 -11.08 -3.77
N PHE A 231 7.27 -10.31 -2.66
CA PHE A 231 8.36 -10.28 -1.68
C PHE A 231 8.54 -11.64 -0.99
N VAL A 232 7.44 -12.34 -0.66
CA VAL A 232 7.50 -13.70 -0.11
C VAL A 232 8.16 -14.65 -1.11
N ILE A 233 7.75 -14.61 -2.37
CA ILE A 233 8.30 -15.45 -3.44
C ILE A 233 9.80 -15.22 -3.61
N LYS A 234 10.24 -13.96 -3.55
CA LYS A 234 11.66 -13.59 -3.72
C LYS A 234 12.53 -13.97 -2.51
N ASN A 235 12.01 -13.86 -1.28
CA ASN A 235 12.83 -13.91 -0.07
C ASN A 235 12.67 -15.21 0.75
N SER A 236 11.60 -16.00 0.54
CA SER A 236 11.37 -17.23 1.32
C SER A 236 11.81 -18.47 0.55
N LYS A 237 12.65 -19.30 1.18
CA LYS A 237 13.02 -20.65 0.65
C LYS A 237 11.82 -21.59 0.55
N PHE A 238 10.79 -21.35 1.33
CA PHE A 238 9.54 -22.14 1.38
C PHE A 238 8.35 -21.36 0.82
N ALA A 239 8.63 -20.47 -0.16
CA ALA A 239 7.62 -19.61 -0.77
C ALA A 239 6.39 -20.36 -1.29
N PHE A 240 6.55 -21.59 -1.79
CA PHE A 240 5.45 -22.43 -2.29
C PHE A 240 4.39 -22.77 -1.22
N ILE A 241 4.74 -22.63 0.08
CA ILE A 241 3.80 -22.74 1.20
C ILE A 241 3.51 -21.37 1.78
N THR A 242 4.56 -20.61 2.13
CA THR A 242 4.43 -19.38 2.93
C THR A 242 3.73 -18.25 2.20
N GLN A 243 3.77 -18.20 0.86
CA GLN A 243 3.07 -17.18 0.06
C GLN A 243 1.54 -17.14 0.30
N HIS A 244 0.94 -18.24 0.75
CA HIS A 244 -0.48 -18.30 1.03
C HIS A 244 -0.87 -17.84 2.44
N PHE A 245 0.09 -17.79 3.35
CA PHE A 245 -0.15 -17.48 4.77
C PHE A 245 0.50 -16.18 5.23
N VAL A 246 1.63 -15.79 4.65
CA VAL A 246 2.36 -14.58 5.07
C VAL A 246 1.55 -13.29 4.87
N PRO A 247 0.84 -13.07 3.74
CA PRO A 247 -0.01 -11.88 3.60
C PRO A 247 -1.07 -11.81 4.71
N TYR A 248 -1.67 -12.94 5.07
CA TYR A 248 -2.61 -13.02 6.18
C TYR A 248 -1.94 -12.69 7.52
N ALA A 249 -0.74 -13.22 7.78
CA ALA A 249 -0.01 -12.96 9.02
C ALA A 249 0.36 -11.47 9.17
N ILE A 250 0.85 -10.83 8.10
CA ILE A 250 1.16 -9.39 8.09
C ILE A 250 -0.10 -8.56 8.34
N ARG A 251 -1.19 -8.88 7.65
CA ARG A 251 -2.46 -8.20 7.80
C ARG A 251 -3.01 -8.26 9.22
N VAL A 252 -3.00 -9.46 9.82
CA VAL A 252 -3.43 -9.66 11.22
C VAL A 252 -2.51 -8.91 12.19
N SER A 253 -1.21 -8.91 11.96
CA SER A 253 -0.24 -8.14 12.76
C SER A 253 -0.48 -6.64 12.67
N ALA A 254 -1.05 -6.16 11.56
CA ALA A 254 -1.46 -4.78 11.36
C ALA A 254 -2.88 -4.46 11.90
N GLY A 255 -3.55 -5.44 12.54
CA GLY A 255 -4.90 -5.27 13.10
C GLY A 255 -6.04 -5.44 12.09
N GLU A 256 -5.75 -5.89 10.87
CA GLU A 256 -6.74 -6.07 9.81
C GLU A 256 -7.05 -7.57 9.59
N THR A 257 -8.33 -7.91 9.49
CA THR A 257 -8.75 -9.32 9.33
C THR A 257 -9.05 -9.70 7.89
N LYS A 258 -9.37 -8.72 7.03
CA LYS A 258 -9.75 -8.92 5.63
C LYS A 258 -8.75 -8.26 4.69
N SER A 259 -8.47 -8.90 3.57
CA SER A 259 -7.76 -8.26 2.47
C SER A 259 -8.65 -7.18 1.86
N PHE A 260 -8.05 -6.03 1.53
CA PHE A 260 -8.78 -4.91 1.01
C PHE A 260 -8.78 -4.92 -0.52
N ASN A 261 -9.97 -4.79 -1.13
CA ASN A 261 -10.12 -4.79 -2.58
C ASN A 261 -9.93 -3.37 -3.14
N LEU A 262 -8.68 -3.05 -3.45
CA LEU A 262 -8.29 -1.75 -4.01
C LEU A 262 -8.92 -1.50 -5.38
N ALA A 263 -9.00 -2.53 -6.24
CA ALA A 263 -9.57 -2.41 -7.57
C ALA A 263 -11.04 -1.94 -7.54
N THR A 264 -11.84 -2.49 -6.62
CA THR A 264 -13.24 -2.06 -6.44
C THR A 264 -13.31 -0.62 -5.97
N GLN A 265 -12.45 -0.22 -5.03
CA GLN A 265 -12.43 1.15 -4.54
C GLN A 265 -11.99 2.12 -5.63
N ILE A 266 -10.86 1.87 -6.31
CA ILE A 266 -10.39 2.70 -7.43
C ILE A 266 -11.51 2.89 -8.46
N SER A 267 -12.22 1.83 -8.83
CA SER A 267 -13.26 1.87 -9.85
C SER A 267 -14.49 2.68 -9.45
N ARG A 268 -14.79 2.81 -8.15
CA ARG A 268 -16.00 3.48 -7.63
C ARG A 268 -15.81 4.89 -7.12
N LEU A 269 -14.56 5.32 -6.88
CA LEU A 269 -14.30 6.67 -6.38
C LEU A 269 -14.79 7.71 -7.41
N PRO A 270 -15.58 8.72 -6.97
CA PRO A 270 -16.13 9.73 -7.89
C PRO A 270 -15.12 10.83 -8.26
N ILE A 271 -14.00 10.91 -7.54
CA ILE A 271 -12.96 11.93 -7.75
C ILE A 271 -12.06 11.60 -8.95
N PRO A 272 -11.34 12.57 -9.54
CA PRO A 272 -10.34 12.31 -10.57
C PRO A 272 -9.26 11.33 -10.12
N VAL A 273 -8.91 10.35 -10.98
CA VAL A 273 -7.82 9.39 -10.72
C VAL A 273 -6.95 9.24 -11.95
N CYS A 274 -5.64 9.43 -11.76
CA CYS A 274 -4.61 9.09 -12.72
C CYS A 274 -3.98 7.74 -12.37
N ILE A 275 -3.94 6.79 -13.31
CA ILE A 275 -3.31 5.49 -13.13
C ILE A 275 -2.12 5.37 -14.06
N ILE A 276 -0.93 5.20 -13.48
CA ILE A 276 0.34 5.03 -14.19
C ILE A 276 0.86 3.63 -13.93
N TYR A 277 1.39 2.95 -14.95
CA TYR A 277 1.94 1.61 -14.78
C TYR A 277 2.91 1.20 -15.87
N GLY A 278 3.77 0.25 -15.56
CA GLY A 278 4.71 -0.34 -16.49
C GLY A 278 4.10 -1.50 -17.28
N GLY A 279 4.31 -1.52 -18.61
CA GLY A 279 3.85 -2.60 -19.48
C GLY A 279 4.61 -3.93 -19.28
N ARG A 280 5.76 -3.91 -18.59
CA ARG A 280 6.54 -5.10 -18.20
C ARG A 280 6.49 -5.39 -16.71
N ASP A 281 5.52 -4.82 -16.01
CA ASP A 281 5.35 -5.10 -14.59
C ASP A 281 4.99 -6.58 -14.37
N THR A 282 5.93 -7.33 -13.81
CA THR A 282 5.76 -8.73 -13.40
C THR A 282 5.54 -8.88 -11.91
N PHE A 283 5.69 -7.79 -11.15
CA PHE A 283 5.52 -7.77 -9.70
C PHE A 283 4.02 -7.75 -9.33
N ILE A 284 3.29 -6.76 -9.80
CA ILE A 284 1.81 -6.71 -9.68
C ILE A 284 1.14 -7.45 -10.84
N GLY A 285 1.70 -7.33 -12.02
CA GLY A 285 1.19 -7.83 -13.29
C GLY A 285 0.46 -6.75 -14.09
N ALA A 286 1.06 -6.30 -15.19
CA ALA A 286 0.54 -5.24 -16.05
C ALA A 286 -0.94 -5.49 -16.47
N GLU A 287 -1.31 -6.73 -16.82
CA GLU A 287 -2.68 -7.10 -17.18
C GLU A 287 -3.70 -6.90 -16.05
N LYS A 288 -3.28 -7.09 -14.79
CA LYS A 288 -4.14 -6.85 -13.64
C LYS A 288 -4.43 -5.36 -13.46
N ILE A 289 -3.43 -4.51 -13.71
CA ILE A 289 -3.60 -3.05 -13.64
C ILE A 289 -4.47 -2.57 -14.79
N GLU A 290 -4.27 -3.09 -16.00
CA GLU A 290 -5.11 -2.79 -17.17
C GLU A 290 -6.60 -3.13 -16.94
N GLN A 291 -6.89 -4.23 -16.22
CA GLN A 291 -8.26 -4.55 -15.82
C GLN A 291 -8.86 -3.50 -14.86
N ILE A 292 -8.04 -2.95 -13.93
CA ILE A 292 -8.48 -1.84 -13.06
C ILE A 292 -8.80 -0.60 -13.89
N VAL A 293 -7.90 -0.24 -14.81
CA VAL A 293 -8.08 0.91 -15.72
C VAL A 293 -9.36 0.76 -16.55
N THR A 294 -9.54 -0.41 -17.17
CA THR A 294 -10.70 -0.70 -18.01
C THR A 294 -12.01 -0.57 -17.22
N GLU A 295 -12.08 -1.15 -16.03
CA GLU A 295 -13.29 -1.09 -15.20
C GLU A 295 -13.55 0.33 -14.70
N ARG A 296 -12.51 1.07 -14.32
CA ARG A 296 -12.66 2.45 -13.92
C ARG A 296 -13.11 3.34 -15.07
N GLN A 297 -12.52 3.20 -16.25
CA GLN A 297 -12.94 3.95 -17.46
C GLN A 297 -14.39 3.66 -17.82
N ARG A 298 -14.85 2.42 -17.62
CA ARG A 298 -16.25 2.03 -17.85
C ARG A 298 -17.21 2.73 -16.86
N LEU A 299 -16.81 2.88 -15.59
CA LEU A 299 -17.67 3.46 -14.54
C LEU A 299 -17.55 4.98 -14.42
N ASN A 300 -16.36 5.52 -14.62
CA ASN A 300 -16.02 6.93 -14.43
C ASN A 300 -15.17 7.48 -15.59
N PRO A 301 -15.68 7.49 -16.83
CA PRO A 301 -14.89 7.86 -18.02
C PRO A 301 -14.36 9.30 -17.95
N ASN A 302 -15.13 10.23 -17.37
CA ASN A 302 -14.80 11.65 -17.33
C ASN A 302 -13.80 12.05 -16.23
N THR A 303 -13.51 11.14 -15.30
CA THR A 303 -12.59 11.38 -14.17
C THR A 303 -11.46 10.35 -14.11
N THR A 304 -11.18 9.70 -15.26
CA THR A 304 -10.13 8.69 -15.37
C THR A 304 -9.10 9.10 -16.40
N MET A 305 -7.86 9.21 -15.98
CA MET A 305 -6.69 9.28 -16.83
C MET A 305 -5.82 8.06 -16.58
N SER A 306 -5.19 7.52 -17.62
CA SER A 306 -4.24 6.43 -17.46
C SER A 306 -3.12 6.50 -18.49
N ARG A 307 -1.91 6.09 -18.08
CA ARG A 307 -0.78 5.95 -19.01
C ARG A 307 0.03 4.71 -18.69
N MET A 308 0.22 3.87 -19.69
CA MET A 308 1.09 2.70 -19.66
C MET A 308 2.43 3.04 -20.30
N PHE A 309 3.52 2.65 -19.64
CA PHE A 309 4.90 2.78 -20.12
C PHE A 309 5.43 1.42 -20.58
N PRO A 310 5.51 1.13 -21.90
CA PRO A 310 5.71 -0.23 -22.41
C PRO A 310 7.02 -0.90 -21.95
N GLY A 311 8.07 -0.09 -21.71
CA GLY A 311 9.39 -0.57 -21.30
C GLY A 311 9.57 -0.75 -19.81
N ALA A 312 8.68 -0.22 -18.99
CA ALA A 312 8.80 -0.14 -17.53
C ALA A 312 8.29 -1.40 -16.83
N GLY A 313 8.94 -1.77 -15.73
CA GLY A 313 8.45 -2.71 -14.73
C GLY A 313 7.68 -2.01 -13.60
N TYR A 314 7.62 -2.66 -12.42
CA TYR A 314 6.98 -2.14 -11.22
C TYR A 314 7.67 -0.86 -10.72
N VAL A 315 6.94 0.26 -10.63
CA VAL A 315 7.45 1.57 -10.19
C VAL A 315 8.66 2.06 -11.00
N GLU A 316 8.82 1.61 -12.24
CA GLU A 316 9.93 2.00 -13.12
C GLU A 316 9.51 3.00 -14.21
N SER A 317 8.22 3.38 -14.28
CA SER A 317 7.70 4.25 -15.33
C SER A 317 8.45 5.57 -15.43
N TYR A 318 8.75 6.21 -14.28
CA TYR A 318 9.55 7.42 -14.23
C TYR A 318 11.00 7.20 -14.70
N LEU A 319 11.62 6.07 -14.38
CA LEU A 319 13.01 5.78 -14.75
C LEU A 319 13.18 5.56 -16.26
N ILE A 320 12.15 4.99 -16.92
CA ILE A 320 12.18 4.67 -18.35
C ILE A 320 11.90 5.90 -19.21
N ASP A 321 10.94 6.73 -18.80
CA ASP A 321 10.56 7.95 -19.53
C ASP A 321 10.18 9.07 -18.54
N PRO A 322 11.20 9.75 -17.97
CA PRO A 322 10.96 10.82 -16.99
C PRO A 322 10.07 11.95 -17.51
N GLU A 323 10.28 12.36 -18.77
CA GLU A 323 9.52 13.49 -19.33
C GLU A 323 8.08 13.09 -19.63
N GLY A 324 7.84 11.93 -20.25
CA GLY A 324 6.48 11.43 -20.50
C GLY A 324 5.73 11.18 -19.20
N TYR A 325 6.42 10.75 -18.14
CA TYR A 325 5.82 10.60 -16.81
C TYR A 325 5.38 11.95 -16.23
N ARG A 326 6.26 12.95 -16.22
CA ARG A 326 5.98 14.31 -15.74
C ARG A 326 4.88 14.98 -16.56
N GLU A 327 4.89 14.78 -17.89
CA GLU A 327 3.83 15.28 -18.77
C GLU A 327 2.46 14.69 -18.38
N THR A 328 2.40 13.40 -18.07
CA THR A 328 1.17 12.75 -17.60
C THR A 328 0.63 13.39 -16.31
N LEU A 329 1.52 13.67 -15.36
CA LEU A 329 1.14 14.36 -14.12
C LEU A 329 0.64 15.78 -14.38
N ARG A 330 1.35 16.54 -15.23
CA ARG A 330 0.96 17.92 -15.61
C ARG A 330 -0.40 17.93 -16.34
N GLU A 331 -0.60 17.00 -17.26
CA GLU A 331 -1.87 16.87 -17.99
C GLU A 331 -3.03 16.55 -17.03
N PHE A 332 -2.83 15.60 -16.11
CA PHE A 332 -3.83 15.25 -15.11
C PHE A 332 -4.22 16.44 -14.24
N LEU A 333 -3.23 17.13 -13.66
CA LEU A 333 -3.49 18.26 -12.78
C LEU A 333 -4.13 19.44 -13.54
N LYS A 334 -3.72 19.74 -14.76
CA LYS A 334 -4.34 20.79 -15.58
C LYS A 334 -5.77 20.48 -16.04
N THR A 335 -6.11 19.18 -16.13
CA THR A 335 -7.43 18.77 -16.63
C THR A 335 -8.48 18.83 -15.53
N TYR A 336 -8.08 18.58 -14.28
CA TYR A 336 -9.05 18.36 -13.20
C TYR A 336 -8.99 19.41 -12.08
N PHE A 337 -7.98 20.27 -12.09
CA PHE A 337 -7.75 21.32 -11.09
C PHE A 337 -7.43 22.67 -11.76
#